data_355ffb447d9e949c9aec91c3b088c028
#
_entry.id   355ffb447d9e949c9aec91c3b088c028
#
_cell.length_a   1.000
_cell.length_b   1.000
_cell.length_c   1.000
_cell.angle_alpha   90.00
_cell.angle_beta   90.00
_cell.angle_gamma   90.00
#
_symmetry.space_group_name_H-M   'P 1'
#
loop_
_entity.id
_entity.type
_entity.pdbx_description
1 polymer ?
#
loop_
_entity_poly.entity_id
_entity_poly.type
_entity_poly.pdbx_seq_one_letter_code
_entity_poly.pdbx_strand_id
1 'polypeptide(L)'
;MDMRFDGVNYFAADARLHYGSVSIKDGYIDRVDMADAAPHDGAKLLLPGCIDTHTHAMLQSEYFAEDEAASAAARRALAQSGTTAFLFATMAMDEESLALRCRAAARAAKQRPAGESRCLGVYLEGPFI
;
A
#
# COMPACT_ATOMS: atom_id res chain seq x y z
N MET A 1 11.97 -11.40 -4.00
CA MET A 1 11.00 -12.52 -3.86
C MET A 1 10.27 -12.63 -5.17
N ASP A 2 10.38 -13.79 -5.81
CA ASP A 2 9.75 -14.02 -7.10
C ASP A 2 8.37 -14.65 -6.87
N MET A 3 7.38 -14.17 -7.58
CA MET A 3 6.00 -14.63 -7.48
C MET A 3 5.42 -14.81 -8.88
N ARG A 4 4.51 -15.78 -9.01
CA ARG A 4 3.72 -15.98 -10.21
C ARG A 4 2.25 -16.16 -9.82
N PHE A 5 1.39 -15.46 -10.54
CA PHE A 5 -0.05 -15.57 -10.43
C PHE A 5 -0.56 -16.22 -11.73
N ASP A 6 -1.02 -17.45 -11.63
CA ASP A 6 -1.55 -18.18 -12.77
C ASP A 6 -3.08 -18.15 -12.75
N GLY A 7 -3.68 -18.10 -13.94
CA GLY A 7 -5.12 -18.16 -14.09
C GLY A 7 -5.86 -17.00 -13.41
N VAL A 8 -5.37 -15.78 -13.60
CA VAL A 8 -5.96 -14.57 -13.04
C VAL A 8 -6.54 -13.66 -14.12
N ASN A 9 -7.58 -12.93 -13.76
CA ASN A 9 -8.01 -11.77 -14.52
C ASN A 9 -7.17 -10.56 -14.12
N TYR A 10 -6.78 -9.72 -15.06
CA TYR A 10 -6.00 -8.50 -14.81
C TYR A 10 -6.33 -7.43 -15.85
N PHE A 11 -6.14 -6.16 -15.49
CA PHE A 11 -6.22 -5.06 -16.44
C PHE A 11 -4.85 -4.81 -17.07
N ALA A 12 -4.82 -4.77 -18.42
CA ALA A 12 -3.63 -4.43 -19.18
C ALA A 12 -3.56 -2.92 -19.49
N ALA A 13 -2.54 -2.51 -20.20
CA ALA A 13 -2.32 -1.10 -20.57
C ALA A 13 -3.41 -0.51 -21.49
N ASP A 14 -4.17 -1.37 -22.17
CA ASP A 14 -5.32 -0.99 -22.99
C ASP A 14 -6.60 -0.73 -22.16
N ALA A 15 -6.50 -0.78 -20.84
CA ALA A 15 -7.60 -0.66 -19.89
C ALA A 15 -8.70 -1.73 -20.04
N ARG A 16 -8.38 -2.86 -20.67
CA ARG A 16 -9.29 -3.99 -20.82
C ARG A 16 -8.94 -5.11 -19.85
N LEU A 17 -9.94 -5.88 -19.50
CA LEU A 17 -9.77 -7.08 -18.68
C LEU A 17 -9.28 -8.22 -19.57
N HIS A 18 -8.20 -8.85 -19.16
CA HIS A 18 -7.59 -10.01 -19.79
C HIS A 18 -7.49 -11.16 -18.79
N TYR A 19 -7.29 -12.36 -19.31
CA TYR A 19 -7.05 -13.57 -18.52
C TYR A 19 -5.67 -14.13 -18.85
N GLY A 20 -4.94 -14.63 -17.83
CA GLY A 20 -3.62 -15.21 -18.07
C GLY A 20 -2.79 -15.34 -16.81
N SER A 21 -1.50 -15.09 -16.94
CA SER A 21 -0.55 -15.18 -15.83
C SER A 21 0.32 -13.94 -15.73
N VAL A 22 0.68 -13.56 -14.50
CA VAL A 22 1.57 -12.45 -14.22
C VAL A 22 2.71 -12.92 -13.33
N SER A 23 3.94 -12.69 -13.77
CA SER A 23 5.16 -12.99 -13.00
C SER A 23 5.78 -11.71 -12.45
N ILE A 24 6.21 -11.78 -11.20
CA ILE A 24 6.91 -10.70 -10.50
C ILE A 24 8.28 -11.20 -10.12
N LYS A 25 9.31 -10.42 -10.46
CA LYS A 25 10.69 -10.67 -10.13
C LYS A 25 11.31 -9.43 -9.53
N ASP A 26 12.01 -9.59 -8.41
CA ASP A 26 12.70 -8.48 -7.72
C ASP A 26 11.79 -7.28 -7.42
N GLY A 27 10.48 -7.52 -7.19
CA GLY A 27 9.49 -6.48 -6.90
C GLY A 27 8.92 -5.75 -8.12
N TYR A 28 9.23 -6.20 -9.32
CA TYR A 28 8.71 -5.65 -10.59
C TYR A 28 7.91 -6.69 -11.37
N ILE A 29 6.96 -6.23 -12.16
CA ILE A 29 6.29 -7.09 -13.15
C ILE A 29 7.34 -7.46 -14.20
N ASP A 30 7.71 -8.74 -14.22
CA ASP A 30 8.70 -9.29 -15.13
C ASP A 30 8.05 -9.73 -16.44
N ARG A 31 6.91 -10.42 -16.33
CA ARG A 31 6.23 -10.98 -17.50
C ARG A 31 4.73 -11.04 -17.31
N VAL A 32 4.01 -10.76 -18.37
CA VAL A 32 2.57 -10.95 -18.48
C VAL A 32 2.30 -11.88 -19.67
N ASP A 33 1.75 -13.05 -19.38
CA ASP A 33 1.36 -14.05 -20.38
C ASP A 33 -0.16 -13.99 -20.54
N MET A 34 -0.63 -13.37 -21.62
CA MET A 34 -2.03 -13.32 -21.95
C MET A 34 -2.46 -14.69 -22.54
N ALA A 35 -3.50 -15.27 -21.99
CA ALA A 35 -4.11 -16.46 -22.56
C ALA A 35 -4.96 -16.08 -23.78
N ASP A 36 -5.05 -16.99 -24.74
CA ASP A 36 -6.00 -16.88 -25.87
C ASP A 36 -7.40 -17.34 -25.38
N ALA A 37 -7.92 -16.62 -24.39
CA ALA A 37 -9.20 -16.90 -23.73
C ALA A 37 -9.78 -15.59 -23.17
N ALA A 38 -11.11 -15.53 -23.17
CA ALA A 38 -11.83 -14.42 -22.52
C ALA A 38 -11.57 -14.42 -20.99
N PRO A 39 -11.78 -13.28 -20.31
CA PRO A 39 -11.80 -13.21 -18.86
C PRO A 39 -12.72 -14.30 -18.28
N HIS A 40 -12.26 -14.93 -17.22
CA HIS A 40 -12.93 -16.11 -16.66
C HIS A 40 -13.72 -15.74 -15.40
N ASP A 41 -15.02 -16.01 -15.39
CA ASP A 41 -15.86 -15.85 -14.21
C ASP A 41 -15.39 -16.77 -13.08
N GLY A 42 -15.17 -16.20 -11.89
CA GLY A 42 -14.63 -16.91 -10.74
C GLY A 42 -13.10 -16.98 -10.65
N ALA A 43 -12.36 -16.54 -11.67
CA ALA A 43 -10.93 -16.33 -11.54
C ALA A 43 -10.63 -15.13 -10.63
N LYS A 44 -9.52 -15.20 -9.88
CA LYS A 44 -9.08 -14.07 -9.06
C LYS A 44 -8.77 -12.86 -9.94
N LEU A 45 -9.13 -11.68 -9.46
CA LEU A 45 -8.78 -10.42 -10.10
C LEU A 45 -7.49 -9.89 -9.51
N LEU A 46 -6.48 -9.72 -10.35
CA LEU A 46 -5.22 -9.08 -9.99
C LEU A 46 -5.31 -7.58 -10.34
N LEU A 47 -5.19 -6.76 -9.32
CA LEU A 47 -5.22 -5.30 -9.44
C LEU A 47 -3.95 -4.69 -8.85
N PRO A 48 -3.54 -3.49 -9.30
CA PRO A 48 -2.62 -2.67 -8.53
C PRO A 48 -3.20 -2.41 -7.14
N GLY A 49 -2.36 -2.46 -6.12
CA GLY A 49 -2.79 -2.08 -4.77
C GLY A 49 -3.19 -0.60 -4.73
N CYS A 50 -4.17 -0.28 -3.88
CA CYS A 50 -4.59 1.10 -3.67
C CYS A 50 -3.46 1.93 -3.05
N ILE A 51 -3.43 3.22 -3.39
CA ILE A 51 -2.59 4.21 -2.75
C ILE A 51 -3.51 5.18 -2.01
N ASP A 52 -3.42 5.20 -0.69
CA ASP A 52 -4.18 6.12 0.14
C ASP A 52 -3.37 7.40 0.37
N THR A 53 -3.86 8.51 -0.15
CA THR A 53 -3.15 9.79 -0.07
C THR A 53 -3.48 10.61 1.16
N HIS A 54 -4.42 10.14 2.01
CA HIS A 54 -4.84 10.87 3.20
C HIS A 54 -5.41 9.90 4.25
N THR A 55 -4.57 9.39 5.13
CA THR A 55 -5.01 8.49 6.21
C THR A 55 -4.23 8.75 7.50
N HIS A 56 -4.92 8.75 8.63
CA HIS A 56 -4.34 9.08 9.94
C HIS A 56 -3.99 7.83 10.74
N ALA A 57 -4.89 6.84 10.74
CA ALA A 57 -4.80 5.70 11.64
C ALA A 57 -5.58 4.50 11.11
N MET A 58 -5.32 3.33 11.68
CA MET A 58 -6.08 2.09 11.52
C MET A 58 -6.09 1.32 12.82
N LEU A 59 -7.15 0.55 13.09
CA LEU A 59 -7.31 -0.22 14.34
C LEU A 59 -7.17 0.63 15.61
N GLN A 60 -7.65 1.87 15.59
CA GLN A 60 -7.54 2.83 16.69
C GLN A 60 -6.10 3.18 17.08
N SER A 61 -5.13 2.92 16.21
CA SER A 61 -3.72 3.28 16.39
C SER A 61 -3.24 4.11 15.20
N GLU A 62 -2.50 5.17 15.51
CA GLU A 62 -1.79 5.93 14.49
C GLU A 62 -0.67 5.07 13.88
N TYR A 63 -0.34 5.33 12.62
CA TYR A 63 0.71 4.58 11.93
C TYR A 63 2.13 4.84 12.47
N PHE A 64 2.31 5.89 13.25
CA PHE A 64 3.58 6.32 13.83
C PHE A 64 3.40 6.81 15.27
N ALA A 65 2.59 6.12 16.07
CA ALA A 65 2.49 6.30 17.49
C ALA A 65 3.77 5.85 18.21
N GLU A 66 3.87 6.14 19.50
CA GLU A 66 5.01 5.69 20.32
C GLU A 66 5.09 4.16 20.42
N ASP A 67 3.95 3.48 20.43
CA ASP A 67 3.89 2.01 20.38
C ASP A 67 4.10 1.53 18.93
N GLU A 68 5.32 1.15 18.62
CA GLU A 68 5.70 0.64 17.31
C GLU A 68 4.99 -0.69 16.97
N ALA A 69 4.69 -1.53 17.96
CA ALA A 69 3.98 -2.79 17.71
C ALA A 69 2.54 -2.53 17.24
N ALA A 70 1.84 -1.61 17.88
CA ALA A 70 0.50 -1.17 17.48
C ALA A 70 0.55 -0.45 16.11
N SER A 71 1.54 0.41 15.89
CA SER A 71 1.75 1.12 14.63
C SER A 71 2.00 0.14 13.47
N ALA A 72 2.84 -0.86 13.68
CA ALA A 72 3.10 -1.90 12.68
C ALA A 72 1.85 -2.77 12.41
N ALA A 73 1.05 -3.08 13.45
CA ALA A 73 -0.21 -3.79 13.28
C ALA A 73 -1.21 -2.97 12.44
N ALA A 74 -1.30 -1.66 12.66
CA ALA A 74 -2.13 -0.76 11.86
C ALA A 74 -1.69 -0.73 10.39
N ARG A 75 -0.38 -0.65 10.11
CA ARG A 75 0.15 -0.69 8.73
C ARG A 75 -0.10 -2.04 8.06
N ARG A 76 -0.03 -3.16 8.80
CA ARG A 76 -0.39 -4.49 8.28
C ARG A 76 -1.88 -4.61 7.95
N ALA A 77 -2.74 -4.11 8.83
CA ALA A 77 -4.18 -4.10 8.59
C ALA A 77 -4.53 -3.26 7.36
N LEU A 78 -3.86 -2.12 7.16
CA LEU A 78 -4.02 -1.30 5.97
C LEU A 78 -3.62 -2.06 4.70
N ALA A 79 -2.52 -2.83 4.73
CA ALA A 79 -2.12 -3.69 3.62
C ALA A 79 -3.16 -4.79 3.33
N GLN A 80 -3.71 -5.41 4.38
CA GLN A 80 -4.74 -6.44 4.25
C GLN A 80 -6.06 -5.92 3.67
N SER A 81 -6.34 -4.61 3.80
CA SER A 81 -7.49 -3.97 3.16
C SER A 81 -7.28 -3.65 1.67
N GLY A 82 -6.10 -3.98 1.11
CA GLY A 82 -5.75 -3.73 -0.29
C GLY A 82 -5.00 -2.42 -0.54
N THR A 83 -4.73 -1.64 0.49
CA THR A 83 -3.91 -0.42 0.38
C THR A 83 -2.44 -0.78 0.54
N THR A 84 -1.66 -0.68 -0.52
CA THR A 84 -0.25 -1.10 -0.54
C THR A 84 0.72 0.04 -0.24
N ALA A 85 0.27 1.28 -0.39
CA ALA A 85 1.05 2.47 -0.06
C ALA A 85 0.15 3.59 0.46
N PHE A 86 0.71 4.50 1.27
CA PHE A 86 -0.05 5.61 1.83
C PHE A 86 0.81 6.83 2.12
N LEU A 87 0.17 7.99 2.19
CA LEU A 87 0.68 9.18 2.86
C LEU A 87 0.10 9.26 4.26
N PHE A 88 0.97 9.37 5.26
CA PHE A 88 0.53 9.62 6.62
C PHE A 88 0.01 11.04 6.75
N ALA A 89 -1.28 11.21 7.00
CA ALA A 89 -1.88 12.51 7.26
C ALA A 89 -1.68 12.87 8.74
N THR A 90 -1.16 14.06 8.99
CA THR A 90 -1.06 14.62 10.34
C THR A 90 -2.42 15.21 10.75
N MET A 91 -2.53 15.61 12.01
CA MET A 91 -3.65 16.38 12.53
C MET A 91 -3.09 17.65 13.18
N ALA A 92 -3.96 18.60 13.50
CA ALA A 92 -3.58 19.75 14.31
C ALA A 92 -3.06 19.27 15.67
N MET A 93 -1.81 19.61 15.97
CA MET A 93 -1.09 19.24 17.19
C MET A 93 0.00 20.27 17.48
N ASP A 94 0.61 20.20 18.64
CA ASP A 94 1.75 21.02 18.97
C ASP A 94 2.96 20.75 18.06
N GLU A 95 3.85 21.73 17.94
CA GLU A 95 4.99 21.67 17.02
C GLU A 95 5.95 20.50 17.32
N GLU A 96 6.17 20.17 18.59
CA GLU A 96 7.06 19.08 18.99
C GLU A 96 6.50 17.72 18.56
N SER A 97 5.23 17.48 18.83
CA SER A 97 4.50 16.29 18.42
C SER A 97 4.48 16.13 16.90
N LEU A 98 4.19 17.22 16.17
CA LEU A 98 4.18 17.23 14.71
C LEU A 98 5.56 16.87 14.15
N ALA A 99 6.61 17.51 14.68
CA ALA A 99 7.98 17.24 14.24
C ALA A 99 8.40 15.79 14.52
N LEU A 100 7.98 15.21 15.65
CA LEU A 100 8.25 13.81 15.99
C LEU A 100 7.62 12.85 14.97
N ARG A 101 6.34 13.04 14.65
CA ARG A 101 5.61 12.20 13.67
C ARG A 101 6.17 12.36 12.26
N CYS A 102 6.47 13.57 11.84
CA CYS A 102 7.11 13.81 10.54
C CYS A 102 8.45 13.08 10.42
N ARG A 103 9.28 13.13 11.47
CA ARG A 103 10.56 12.41 11.49
C ARG A 103 10.36 10.88 11.45
N ALA A 104 9.35 10.36 12.15
CA ALA A 104 9.04 8.93 12.13
C ALA A 104 8.58 8.48 10.74
N ALA A 105 7.65 9.21 10.12
CA ALA A 105 7.18 8.93 8.77
C ALA A 105 8.31 9.04 7.72
N ALA A 106 9.18 10.05 7.85
CA ALA A 106 10.34 10.21 6.96
C ALA A 106 11.35 9.05 7.06
N ARG A 107 11.55 8.48 8.26
CA ARG A 107 12.35 7.27 8.44
C ARG A 107 11.66 6.06 7.79
N ALA A 108 10.36 5.89 8.03
CA ALA A 108 9.59 4.78 7.48
C ALA A 108 9.49 4.81 5.95
N ALA A 109 9.46 6.00 5.33
CA ALA A 109 9.45 6.14 3.87
C ALA A 109 10.69 5.55 3.19
N LYS A 110 11.80 5.40 3.93
CA LYS A 110 13.04 4.76 3.47
C LYS A 110 13.04 3.24 3.64
N GLN A 111 12.05 2.69 4.34
CA GLN A 111 11.96 1.28 4.68
C GLN A 111 10.90 0.58 3.81
N ARG A 112 11.04 -0.73 3.67
CA ARG A 112 10.05 -1.57 2.98
C ARG A 112 9.78 -2.82 3.82
N PRO A 113 9.08 -2.69 4.94
CA PRO A 113 8.77 -3.83 5.79
C PRO A 113 7.84 -4.79 5.04
N ALA A 114 8.11 -6.10 5.17
CA ALA A 114 7.28 -7.11 4.53
C ALA A 114 5.90 -7.19 5.19
N GLY A 115 4.85 -7.25 4.38
CA GLY A 115 3.47 -7.40 4.85
C GLY A 115 2.84 -6.12 5.41
N GLU A 116 3.50 -4.99 5.32
CA GLU A 116 2.95 -3.69 5.72
C GLU A 116 2.73 -2.78 4.51
N SER A 117 1.75 -1.88 4.59
CA SER A 117 1.61 -0.79 3.62
C SER A 117 2.82 0.13 3.69
N ARG A 118 3.31 0.51 2.52
CA ARG A 118 4.48 1.38 2.41
C ARG A 118 4.10 2.84 2.70
N CYS A 119 4.73 3.46 3.68
CA CYS A 119 4.67 4.90 3.82
C CYS A 119 5.45 5.57 2.67
N LEU A 120 4.81 6.50 1.97
CA LEU A 120 5.42 7.30 0.89
C LEU A 120 5.94 8.65 1.41
N GLY A 121 5.44 9.10 2.55
CA GLY A 121 5.75 10.38 3.14
C GLY A 121 4.63 10.90 4.01
N VAL A 122 4.55 12.22 4.15
CA VAL A 122 3.59 12.91 5.01
C VAL A 122 2.67 13.80 4.17
N TYR A 123 1.40 13.79 4.50
CA TYR A 123 0.42 14.79 4.11
C TYR A 123 0.20 15.71 5.33
N LEU A 124 0.61 16.96 5.25
CA LEU A 124 0.43 17.90 6.35
C LEU A 124 -1.00 18.42 6.36
N GLU A 125 -1.76 18.06 7.38
CA GLU A 125 -3.06 18.62 7.68
C GLU A 125 -2.94 19.48 8.96
N GLY A 126 -3.17 20.76 8.82
CA GLY A 126 -2.89 21.71 9.87
C GLY A 126 -1.45 22.27 9.80
N PRO A 127 -0.96 22.92 10.88
CA PRO A 127 -1.56 23.03 12.22
C PRO A 127 -2.66 24.08 12.38
N PHE A 128 -2.96 24.88 11.37
CA PHE A 128 -3.87 26.04 11.46
C PHE A 128 -5.26 25.73 10.85
N ILE A 129 -5.91 24.71 11.35
CA ILE A 129 -7.28 24.34 10.98
C ILE A 129 -8.22 24.36 12.18
#